data_a096512054d2d7baa943b2998db95875
#
_entry.id   a096512054d2d7baa943b2998db95875
#
_cell.length_a   1.000
_cell.length_b   1.000
_cell.length_c   1.000
_cell.angle_alpha   90.00
_cell.angle_beta   90.00
_cell.angle_gamma   90.00
#
_symmetry.space_group_name_H-M   'P 1'
#
loop_
_entity.id
_entity.type
_entity.pdbx_description
1 polymer ?
#
loop_
_entity_poly.entity_id
_entity_poly.type
_entity_poly.pdbx_seq_one_letter_code
_entity_poly.pdbx_strand_id
1 'polypeptide(L)'
;QVAAAAERARIAREIHDVVAHNVSVMVVQADGAAFALDASPQRAADALAAISATGRRALAEMRSLLGVLRDPAGRDGDLAAGPELAPQPGIDELSELLGQARAAGLPVSLTVSGVPRPVPQGEALAVYRVVQESLTNVRKHAGPGVTAAVSLGYAEEGLMIRVTDDGRGAVISDRGGGHGLAGMRERIELYGGSVRTSSRPGGGYEVVVRLPLALEPA
;
A
#
# COMPACT_ATOMS: atom_id res chain seq x y z
N GLN A 1 23.90 -26.33 6.50
CA GLN A 1 24.06 -25.74 5.15
C GLN A 1 23.28 -26.50 4.08
N VAL A 2 23.27 -27.84 4.08
CA VAL A 2 22.54 -28.66 3.08
C VAL A 2 21.02 -28.47 3.19
N ALA A 3 20.45 -28.37 4.38
CA ALA A 3 19.01 -28.14 4.60
C ALA A 3 18.56 -26.78 4.08
N ALA A 4 19.36 -25.73 4.29
CA ALA A 4 19.06 -24.39 3.79
C ALA A 4 19.13 -24.29 2.26
N ALA A 5 20.05 -25.03 1.62
CA ALA A 5 20.15 -25.09 0.17
C ALA A 5 18.95 -25.86 -0.44
N ALA A 6 18.52 -26.95 0.17
CA ALA A 6 17.36 -27.72 -0.26
C ALA A 6 16.06 -26.89 -0.14
N GLU A 7 15.90 -26.14 0.94
CA GLU A 7 14.75 -25.26 1.14
C GLU A 7 14.70 -24.12 0.13
N ARG A 8 15.83 -23.46 -0.15
CA ARG A 8 15.91 -22.44 -1.21
C ARG A 8 15.54 -22.99 -2.59
N ALA A 9 16.00 -24.22 -2.90
CA ALA A 9 15.67 -24.87 -4.17
C ALA A 9 14.18 -25.27 -4.26
N ARG A 10 13.53 -25.60 -3.12
CA ARG A 10 12.10 -25.87 -3.06
C ARG A 10 11.30 -24.59 -3.33
N ILE A 11 11.65 -23.53 -2.65
CA ILE A 11 10.95 -22.22 -2.78
C ILE A 11 11.14 -21.65 -4.19
N ALA A 12 12.35 -21.76 -4.78
CA ALA A 12 12.58 -21.31 -6.15
C ALA A 12 11.68 -22.04 -7.16
N ARG A 13 11.43 -23.35 -6.95
CA ARG A 13 10.48 -24.10 -7.78
C ARG A 13 9.04 -23.63 -7.56
N GLU A 14 8.62 -23.42 -6.32
CA GLU A 14 7.27 -22.98 -5.98
C GLU A 14 6.97 -21.58 -6.56
N ILE A 15 7.95 -20.65 -6.51
CA ILE A 15 7.86 -19.35 -7.18
C ILE A 15 7.74 -19.52 -8.69
N HIS A 16 8.58 -20.39 -9.27
CA HIS A 16 8.56 -20.66 -10.73
C HIS A 16 7.20 -21.18 -11.18
N ASP A 17 6.61 -22.12 -10.43
CA ASP A 17 5.31 -22.71 -10.75
C ASP A 17 4.18 -21.67 -10.66
N VAL A 18 4.18 -20.82 -9.63
CA VAL A 18 3.22 -19.71 -9.49
C VAL A 18 3.35 -18.73 -10.65
N VAL A 19 4.59 -18.34 -11.02
CA VAL A 19 4.84 -17.40 -12.12
C VAL A 19 4.41 -18.02 -13.46
N ALA A 20 4.85 -19.24 -13.76
CA ALA A 20 4.56 -19.90 -15.02
C ALA A 20 3.04 -20.09 -15.22
N HIS A 21 2.33 -20.52 -14.17
CA HIS A 21 0.88 -20.67 -14.22
C HIS A 21 0.16 -19.34 -14.50
N ASN A 22 0.45 -18.31 -13.70
CA ASN A 22 -0.23 -17.03 -13.82
C ASN A 22 0.09 -16.32 -15.16
N VAL A 23 1.35 -16.39 -15.64
CA VAL A 23 1.74 -15.86 -16.95
C VAL A 23 1.00 -16.58 -18.07
N SER A 24 0.88 -17.90 -18.02
CA SER A 24 0.15 -18.67 -19.03
C SER A 24 -1.33 -18.26 -19.09
N VAL A 25 -1.97 -18.07 -17.94
CA VAL A 25 -3.37 -17.60 -17.88
C VAL A 25 -3.49 -16.19 -18.46
N MET A 26 -2.56 -15.28 -18.16
CA MET A 26 -2.58 -13.93 -18.71
C MET A 26 -2.39 -13.91 -20.23
N VAL A 27 -1.53 -14.75 -20.78
CA VAL A 27 -1.33 -14.88 -22.24
C VAL A 27 -2.60 -15.34 -22.92
N VAL A 28 -3.24 -16.40 -22.43
CA VAL A 28 -4.52 -16.88 -22.98
C VAL A 28 -5.61 -15.80 -22.93
N GLN A 29 -5.68 -15.03 -21.84
CA GLN A 29 -6.63 -13.93 -21.71
C GLN A 29 -6.31 -12.78 -22.66
N ALA A 30 -5.02 -12.48 -22.89
CA ALA A 30 -4.58 -11.45 -23.83
C ALA A 30 -4.93 -11.82 -25.28
N ASP A 31 -4.69 -13.08 -25.66
CA ASP A 31 -5.07 -13.58 -26.97
C ASP A 31 -6.59 -13.53 -27.17
N GLY A 32 -7.37 -13.91 -26.16
CA GLY A 32 -8.82 -13.80 -26.16
C GLY A 32 -9.31 -12.36 -26.26
N ALA A 33 -8.67 -11.42 -25.57
CA ALA A 33 -8.97 -10.00 -25.66
C ALA A 33 -8.68 -9.45 -27.06
N ALA A 34 -7.53 -9.80 -27.64
CA ALA A 34 -7.14 -9.39 -28.98
C ALA A 34 -8.14 -9.90 -30.04
N PHE A 35 -8.58 -11.16 -29.94
CA PHE A 35 -9.57 -11.73 -30.83
C PHE A 35 -10.96 -11.06 -30.69
N ALA A 36 -11.33 -10.63 -29.49
CA ALA A 36 -12.61 -10.01 -29.20
C ALA A 36 -12.67 -8.51 -29.52
N LEU A 37 -11.54 -7.87 -29.83
CA LEU A 37 -11.41 -6.40 -29.85
C LEU A 37 -12.42 -5.76 -30.84
N ASP A 38 -12.53 -6.31 -32.02
CA ASP A 38 -13.40 -5.77 -33.09
C ASP A 38 -14.86 -6.25 -32.97
N ALA A 39 -15.06 -7.49 -32.52
CA ALA A 39 -16.37 -8.12 -32.49
C ALA A 39 -17.16 -7.81 -31.21
N SER A 40 -16.49 -7.58 -30.09
CA SER A 40 -17.10 -7.33 -28.78
C SER A 40 -16.14 -6.56 -27.86
N PRO A 41 -16.06 -5.22 -28.01
CA PRO A 41 -15.16 -4.39 -27.18
C PRO A 41 -15.34 -4.58 -25.67
N GLN A 42 -16.55 -4.86 -25.22
CA GLN A 42 -16.84 -5.12 -23.82
C GLN A 42 -16.14 -6.39 -23.30
N ARG A 43 -16.18 -7.47 -24.09
CA ARG A 43 -15.46 -8.71 -23.73
C ARG A 43 -13.94 -8.52 -23.73
N ALA A 44 -13.42 -7.71 -24.63
CA ALA A 44 -12.00 -7.35 -24.63
C ALA A 44 -11.63 -6.56 -23.36
N ALA A 45 -12.45 -5.60 -22.95
CA ALA A 45 -12.26 -4.84 -21.72
C ALA A 45 -12.31 -5.74 -20.47
N ASP A 46 -13.26 -6.67 -20.40
CA ASP A 46 -13.39 -7.62 -19.30
C ASP A 46 -12.15 -8.54 -19.21
N ALA A 47 -11.65 -9.02 -20.34
CA ALA A 47 -10.45 -9.84 -20.41
C ALA A 47 -9.18 -9.07 -19.95
N LEU A 48 -9.04 -7.80 -20.34
CA LEU A 48 -7.95 -6.92 -19.87
C LEU A 48 -8.04 -6.67 -18.37
N ALA A 49 -9.23 -6.50 -17.82
CA ALA A 49 -9.44 -6.36 -16.38
C ALA A 49 -9.05 -7.66 -15.64
N ALA A 50 -9.37 -8.82 -16.20
CA ALA A 50 -9.01 -10.12 -15.65
C ALA A 50 -7.48 -10.35 -15.67
N ILE A 51 -6.77 -9.96 -16.74
CA ILE A 51 -5.30 -9.98 -16.83
C ILE A 51 -4.70 -9.15 -15.68
N SER A 52 -5.19 -7.92 -15.52
CA SER A 52 -4.72 -7.02 -14.45
C SER A 52 -4.96 -7.60 -13.05
N ALA A 53 -6.11 -8.24 -12.83
CA ALA A 53 -6.44 -8.89 -11.55
C ALA A 53 -5.53 -10.11 -11.28
N THR A 54 -5.28 -10.94 -12.31
CA THR A 54 -4.39 -12.10 -12.22
C THR A 54 -2.96 -11.68 -11.93
N GLY A 55 -2.44 -10.65 -12.61
CA GLY A 55 -1.10 -10.13 -12.38
C GLY A 55 -0.91 -9.58 -10.96
N ARG A 56 -1.87 -8.82 -10.44
CA ARG A 56 -1.82 -8.33 -9.05
C ARG A 56 -1.83 -9.46 -8.02
N ARG A 57 -2.61 -10.51 -8.27
CA ARG A 57 -2.68 -11.69 -7.39
C ARG A 57 -1.36 -12.45 -7.39
N ALA A 58 -0.80 -12.73 -8.55
CA ALA A 58 0.50 -13.40 -8.69
C ALA A 58 1.62 -12.63 -7.98
N LEU A 59 1.65 -11.30 -8.12
CA LEU A 59 2.62 -10.45 -7.41
C LEU A 59 2.43 -10.49 -5.89
N ALA A 60 1.20 -10.57 -5.39
CA ALA A 60 0.92 -10.69 -3.97
C ALA A 60 1.37 -12.04 -3.41
N GLU A 61 1.11 -13.15 -4.13
CA GLU A 61 1.54 -14.50 -3.77
C GLU A 61 3.08 -14.61 -3.74
N MET A 62 3.77 -14.08 -4.76
CA MET A 62 5.24 -14.04 -4.77
C MET A 62 5.82 -13.27 -3.58
N ARG A 63 5.23 -12.12 -3.23
CA ARG A 63 5.68 -11.34 -2.06
C ARG A 63 5.44 -12.10 -0.75
N SER A 64 4.35 -12.85 -0.65
CA SER A 64 4.07 -13.70 0.52
C SER A 64 5.10 -14.82 0.65
N LEU A 65 5.43 -15.52 -0.43
CA LEU A 65 6.45 -16.56 -0.44
C LEU A 65 7.84 -16.03 -0.09
N LEU A 66 8.20 -14.86 -0.59
CA LEU A 66 9.46 -14.18 -0.26
C LEU A 66 9.48 -13.61 1.17
N GLY A 67 8.32 -13.23 1.72
CA GLY A 67 8.16 -12.76 3.10
C GLY A 67 8.44 -13.84 4.13
N VAL A 68 8.10 -15.09 3.83
CA VAL A 68 8.39 -16.26 4.70
C VAL A 68 9.88 -16.56 4.79
N LEU A 69 10.69 -16.11 3.82
CA LEU A 69 12.15 -16.27 3.82
C LEU A 69 12.90 -15.19 4.60
N ARG A 70 12.23 -14.12 5.02
CA ARG A 70 12.82 -13.14 5.94
C ARG A 70 12.62 -13.64 7.36
N ASP A 71 13.65 -14.33 7.85
CA ASP A 71 13.82 -14.78 9.23
C ASP A 71 13.55 -13.64 10.23
N PRO A 72 12.72 -13.81 11.28
CA PRO A 72 12.48 -12.79 12.29
C PRO A 72 13.67 -12.50 13.20
N ALA A 73 14.84 -13.08 12.95
CA ALA A 73 16.06 -12.96 13.75
C ALA A 73 17.29 -12.58 12.91
N GLY A 74 17.16 -11.65 11.98
CA GLY A 74 18.28 -11.25 11.14
C GLY A 74 18.82 -9.88 11.48
N ARG A 75 19.89 -9.87 12.25
CA ARG A 75 20.92 -8.82 12.30
C ARG A 75 21.57 -8.71 10.92
N ASP A 76 21.95 -7.46 10.65
CA ASP A 76 22.96 -7.03 9.68
C ASP A 76 22.55 -6.98 8.21
N GLY A 77 22.39 -5.70 7.81
CA GLY A 77 22.90 -5.03 6.65
C GLY A 77 23.81 -5.84 5.76
N ASP A 78 23.40 -6.10 4.62
CA ASP A 78 24.06 -5.64 3.43
C ASP A 78 23.11 -5.80 2.24
N LEU A 79 23.06 -4.75 1.50
CA LEU A 79 22.15 -4.52 0.40
C LEU A 79 22.66 -5.24 -0.82
N ALA A 80 21.95 -6.21 -1.27
CA ALA A 80 22.04 -6.54 -2.69
C ALA A 80 21.37 -5.40 -3.46
N ALA A 81 22.16 -4.56 -4.07
CA ALA A 81 21.78 -3.54 -5.03
C ALA A 81 20.96 -4.19 -6.16
N GLY A 82 19.66 -4.00 -6.13
CA GLY A 82 18.81 -4.07 -7.31
C GLY A 82 18.86 -2.72 -8.03
N PRO A 83 18.39 -2.61 -9.29
CA PRO A 83 18.68 -1.48 -10.19
C PRO A 83 18.34 -0.15 -9.52
N GLU A 84 19.18 0.85 -9.79
CA GLU A 84 19.14 2.21 -9.25
C GLU A 84 17.74 2.72 -9.05
N LEU A 85 17.39 2.85 -7.78
CA LEU A 85 16.07 3.16 -7.32
C LEU A 85 15.77 4.62 -7.61
N ALA A 86 14.67 4.84 -8.30
CA ALA A 86 13.96 6.09 -8.12
C ALA A 86 13.84 6.38 -6.60
N PRO A 87 14.06 7.62 -6.15
CA PRO A 87 13.99 7.98 -4.74
C PRO A 87 12.73 7.39 -4.12
N GLN A 88 12.87 6.71 -2.97
CA GLN A 88 11.71 6.12 -2.32
C GLN A 88 10.78 7.27 -1.90
N PRO A 89 9.46 7.17 -2.21
CA PRO A 89 8.54 8.26 -1.92
C PRO A 89 8.44 8.52 -0.43
N GLY A 90 8.42 9.79 -0.07
CA GLY A 90 8.31 10.28 1.29
C GLY A 90 7.14 11.26 1.48
N ILE A 91 7.29 12.15 2.46
CA ILE A 91 6.27 13.15 2.78
C ILE A 91 6.13 14.19 1.66
N ASP A 92 7.21 14.52 0.99
CA ASP A 92 7.23 15.52 -0.09
C ASP A 92 6.42 15.07 -1.30
N GLU A 93 6.39 13.76 -1.57
CA GLU A 93 5.63 13.16 -2.66
C GLU A 93 4.13 12.97 -2.34
N LEU A 94 3.68 13.28 -1.12
CA LEU A 94 2.26 13.21 -0.77
C LEU A 94 1.39 14.12 -1.66
N SER A 95 1.90 15.28 -2.05
CA SER A 95 1.18 16.18 -2.95
C SER A 95 0.90 15.54 -4.31
N GLU A 96 1.85 14.80 -4.85
CA GLU A 96 1.69 14.04 -6.09
C GLU A 96 0.70 12.88 -5.92
N LEU A 97 0.82 12.11 -4.83
CA LEU A 97 -0.10 11.04 -4.49
C LEU A 97 -1.56 11.52 -4.43
N LEU A 98 -1.79 12.68 -3.79
CA LEU A 98 -3.11 13.28 -3.73
C LEU A 98 -3.59 13.78 -5.10
N GLY A 99 -2.67 14.27 -5.93
CA GLY A 99 -2.94 14.62 -7.32
C GLY A 99 -3.44 13.41 -8.13
N GLN A 100 -2.79 12.27 -7.98
CA GLN A 100 -3.20 11.02 -8.60
C GLN A 100 -4.59 10.56 -8.10
N ALA A 101 -4.87 10.70 -6.80
CA ALA A 101 -6.18 10.38 -6.24
C ALA A 101 -7.29 11.27 -6.82
N ARG A 102 -7.04 12.59 -6.98
CA ARG A 102 -7.98 13.53 -7.62
C ARG A 102 -8.22 13.17 -9.09
N ALA A 103 -7.16 12.85 -9.83
CA ALA A 103 -7.28 12.41 -11.22
C ALA A 103 -8.08 11.10 -11.36
N ALA A 104 -8.03 10.24 -10.34
CA ALA A 104 -8.82 9.02 -10.25
C ALA A 104 -10.27 9.25 -9.73
N GLY A 105 -10.71 10.50 -9.59
CA GLY A 105 -12.07 10.87 -9.22
C GLY A 105 -12.36 10.96 -7.73
N LEU A 106 -11.34 10.93 -6.85
CA LEU A 106 -11.50 11.15 -5.41
C LEU A 106 -11.08 12.58 -5.05
N PRO A 107 -12.01 13.52 -4.76
CA PRO A 107 -11.66 14.82 -4.22
C PRO A 107 -10.95 14.66 -2.89
N VAL A 108 -9.73 15.20 -2.77
CA VAL A 108 -8.94 15.11 -1.54
C VAL A 108 -8.19 16.41 -1.28
N SER A 109 -8.19 16.87 -0.03
CA SER A 109 -7.45 18.05 0.42
C SER A 109 -6.23 17.66 1.25
N LEU A 110 -5.21 18.52 1.26
CA LEU A 110 -4.03 18.42 2.14
C LEU A 110 -3.93 19.68 2.98
N THR A 111 -3.76 19.50 4.27
CA THR A 111 -3.46 20.59 5.22
C THR A 111 -2.20 20.24 5.99
N VAL A 112 -1.27 21.17 6.06
CA VAL A 112 -0.05 21.04 6.86
C VAL A 112 -0.07 22.11 7.95
N SER A 113 0.21 21.72 9.19
CA SER A 113 0.24 22.59 10.36
C SER A 113 1.51 22.35 11.19
N GLY A 114 1.92 23.38 11.94
CA GLY A 114 3.20 23.38 12.65
C GLY A 114 4.38 23.70 11.72
N VAL A 115 5.59 23.63 12.26
CA VAL A 115 6.82 23.88 11.51
C VAL A 115 7.33 22.54 10.96
N PRO A 116 7.38 22.34 9.63
CA PRO A 116 7.91 21.13 9.05
C PRO A 116 9.34 20.85 9.53
N ARG A 117 9.60 19.61 9.88
CA ARG A 117 10.92 19.12 10.32
C ARG A 117 11.33 17.96 9.42
N PRO A 118 12.63 17.72 9.25
CA PRO A 118 13.13 16.54 8.56
C PRO A 118 12.53 15.28 9.19
N VAL A 119 12.05 14.38 8.34
CA VAL A 119 11.57 13.06 8.75
C VAL A 119 12.48 12.02 8.12
N PRO A 120 13.06 11.10 8.92
CA PRO A 120 13.93 10.06 8.38
C PRO A 120 13.23 9.28 7.26
N GLN A 121 13.99 8.84 6.27
CA GLN A 121 13.45 8.26 5.04
C GLN A 121 12.52 7.04 5.27
N GLY A 122 12.88 6.17 6.23
CA GLY A 122 12.06 5.01 6.56
C GLY A 122 10.69 5.39 7.15
N GLU A 123 10.67 6.40 8.03
CA GLU A 123 9.46 6.95 8.63
C GLU A 123 8.61 7.68 7.58
N ALA A 124 9.25 8.49 6.72
CA ALA A 124 8.59 9.19 5.63
C ALA A 124 7.92 8.21 4.65
N LEU A 125 8.60 7.11 4.30
CA LEU A 125 8.02 6.04 3.48
C LEU A 125 6.84 5.37 4.19
N ALA A 126 6.94 5.10 5.50
CA ALA A 126 5.85 4.50 6.27
C ALA A 126 4.60 5.40 6.26
N VAL A 127 4.78 6.71 6.46
CA VAL A 127 3.71 7.72 6.35
C VAL A 127 3.10 7.74 4.95
N TYR A 128 3.92 7.79 3.91
CA TYR A 128 3.45 7.75 2.53
C TYR A 128 2.55 6.52 2.27
N ARG A 129 2.99 5.34 2.71
CA ARG A 129 2.24 4.09 2.55
C ARG A 129 0.93 4.08 3.32
N VAL A 130 0.89 4.65 4.51
CA VAL A 130 -0.36 4.77 5.28
C VAL A 130 -1.36 5.67 4.56
N VAL A 131 -0.93 6.83 4.05
CA VAL A 131 -1.81 7.73 3.29
C VAL A 131 -2.30 7.05 2.01
N GLN A 132 -1.41 6.38 1.27
CA GLN A 132 -1.75 5.65 0.04
C GLN A 132 -2.81 4.57 0.29
N GLU A 133 -2.63 3.75 1.32
CA GLU A 133 -3.57 2.69 1.69
C GLU A 133 -4.90 3.27 2.17
N SER A 134 -4.85 4.35 2.97
CA SER A 134 -6.06 5.03 3.44
C SER A 134 -6.89 5.57 2.28
N LEU A 135 -6.29 6.27 1.30
CA LEU A 135 -6.98 6.77 0.12
C LEU A 135 -7.53 5.63 -0.76
N THR A 136 -6.79 4.53 -0.84
CA THR A 136 -7.26 3.31 -1.53
C THR A 136 -8.49 2.73 -0.85
N ASN A 137 -8.52 2.72 0.49
CA ASN A 137 -9.65 2.24 1.27
C ASN A 137 -10.87 3.16 1.12
N VAL A 138 -10.68 4.47 1.14
CA VAL A 138 -11.75 5.43 0.85
C VAL A 138 -12.39 5.13 -0.50
N ARG A 139 -11.58 5.01 -1.56
CA ARG A 139 -12.08 4.74 -2.91
C ARG A 139 -12.84 3.41 -3.02
N LYS A 140 -12.42 2.38 -2.28
CA LYS A 140 -13.04 1.04 -2.32
C LYS A 140 -14.31 0.94 -1.47
N HIS A 141 -14.36 1.66 -0.35
CA HIS A 141 -15.34 1.36 0.70
C HIS A 141 -16.25 2.52 1.09
N ALA A 142 -15.87 3.78 0.85
CA ALA A 142 -16.63 4.92 1.32
C ALA A 142 -17.89 5.24 0.51
N GLY A 143 -17.99 4.72 -0.71
CA GLY A 143 -19.15 4.93 -1.58
C GLY A 143 -18.96 6.05 -2.62
N PRO A 144 -19.98 6.30 -3.46
CA PRO A 144 -19.91 7.33 -4.48
C PRO A 144 -20.03 8.74 -3.89
N GLY A 145 -19.38 9.73 -4.53
CA GLY A 145 -19.46 11.14 -4.14
C GLY A 145 -18.73 11.51 -2.85
N VAL A 146 -17.89 10.60 -2.34
CA VAL A 146 -17.09 10.81 -1.14
C VAL A 146 -15.97 11.83 -1.37
N THR A 147 -15.66 12.60 -0.32
CA THR A 147 -14.47 13.45 -0.26
C THR A 147 -13.54 12.98 0.85
N ALA A 148 -12.24 13.22 0.69
CA ALA A 148 -11.25 12.89 1.69
C ALA A 148 -10.45 14.13 2.12
N ALA A 149 -9.90 14.10 3.33
CA ALA A 149 -8.96 15.10 3.80
C ALA A 149 -7.77 14.44 4.47
N VAL A 150 -6.58 14.92 4.13
CA VAL A 150 -5.31 14.52 4.75
C VAL A 150 -4.77 15.72 5.50
N SER A 151 -4.38 15.53 6.75
CA SER A 151 -3.69 16.55 7.53
C SER A 151 -2.39 16.03 8.13
N LEU A 152 -1.35 16.84 8.05
CA LEU A 152 -0.06 16.63 8.67
C LEU A 152 0.11 17.71 9.77
N GLY A 153 0.35 17.30 10.98
CA GLY A 153 0.61 18.19 12.12
C GLY A 153 1.99 17.92 12.71
N TYR A 154 2.89 18.90 12.60
CA TYR A 154 4.20 18.86 13.24
C TYR A 154 4.10 19.47 14.63
N ALA A 155 4.40 18.71 15.66
CA ALA A 155 4.43 19.11 17.05
C ALA A 155 5.77 18.75 17.69
N GLU A 156 6.08 19.26 18.89
CA GLU A 156 7.31 18.88 19.61
C GLU A 156 7.42 17.38 19.81
N GLU A 157 6.32 16.72 20.10
CA GLU A 157 6.22 15.29 20.37
C GLU A 157 6.38 14.40 19.12
N GLY A 158 6.32 14.98 17.91
CA GLY A 158 6.41 14.22 16.67
C GLY A 158 5.47 14.70 15.57
N LEU A 159 5.20 13.80 14.64
CA LEU A 159 4.33 14.01 13.49
C LEU A 159 2.99 13.30 13.71
N MET A 160 1.91 14.03 13.55
CA MET A 160 0.56 13.47 13.49
C MET A 160 0.03 13.51 12.06
N ILE A 161 -0.41 12.38 11.57
CA ILE A 161 -1.07 12.26 10.27
C ILE A 161 -2.51 11.85 10.52
N ARG A 162 -3.45 12.54 9.87
CA ARG A 162 -4.85 12.21 9.94
C ARG A 162 -5.41 12.14 8.53
N VAL A 163 -6.06 11.04 8.20
CA VAL A 163 -6.82 10.86 6.96
C VAL A 163 -8.26 10.63 7.32
N THR A 164 -9.17 11.44 6.77
CA THR A 164 -10.61 11.33 7.01
C THR A 164 -11.36 11.29 5.70
N ASP A 165 -12.51 10.65 5.71
CA ASP A 165 -13.50 10.74 4.64
C ASP A 165 -14.89 11.08 5.22
N ASP A 166 -15.81 11.44 4.34
CA ASP A 166 -17.21 11.73 4.62
C ASP A 166 -18.16 10.65 4.06
N GLY A 167 -17.63 9.47 3.81
CA GLY A 167 -18.39 8.36 3.26
C GLY A 167 -19.36 7.70 4.25
N ARG A 168 -19.86 6.54 3.89
CA ARG A 168 -20.89 5.83 4.67
C ARG A 168 -20.40 5.23 5.99
N GLY A 169 -19.11 5.43 6.35
CA GLY A 169 -18.54 4.86 7.57
C GLY A 169 -18.59 3.32 7.55
N ALA A 170 -18.13 2.72 6.46
CA ALA A 170 -18.14 1.27 6.33
C ALA A 170 -17.40 0.65 7.51
N VAL A 171 -18.11 -0.15 8.29
CA VAL A 171 -17.51 -1.10 9.22
C VAL A 171 -16.60 -1.98 8.36
N ILE A 172 -15.30 -1.76 8.42
CA ILE A 172 -14.36 -2.74 7.90
C ILE A 172 -14.56 -3.96 8.78
N SER A 173 -15.48 -4.83 8.36
CA SER A 173 -15.73 -6.07 9.06
C SER A 173 -14.42 -6.86 9.04
N ASP A 174 -14.01 -7.35 10.20
CA ASP A 174 -12.84 -8.23 10.40
C ASP A 174 -12.84 -9.49 9.50
N ARG A 175 -13.86 -9.68 8.69
CA ARG A 175 -14.10 -10.90 7.90
C ARG A 175 -13.55 -10.91 6.47
N GLY A 176 -12.87 -9.83 5.98
CA GLY A 176 -12.47 -9.86 4.58
C GLY A 176 -11.38 -8.87 4.12
N GLY A 177 -10.78 -8.06 5.00
CA GLY A 177 -9.85 -7.00 4.56
C GLY A 177 -8.75 -6.60 5.55
N GLY A 178 -8.51 -7.39 6.60
CA GLY A 178 -7.65 -7.03 7.73
C GLY A 178 -6.16 -6.78 7.43
N HIS A 179 -5.64 -7.17 6.27
CA HIS A 179 -4.21 -7.07 5.97
C HIS A 179 -3.72 -5.62 5.77
N GLY A 180 -4.55 -4.72 5.24
CA GLY A 180 -4.18 -3.32 5.04
C GLY A 180 -3.98 -2.56 6.34
N LEU A 181 -4.93 -2.68 7.28
CA LEU A 181 -4.85 -2.03 8.59
C LEU A 181 -3.78 -2.64 9.48
N ALA A 182 -3.64 -3.97 9.48
CA ALA A 182 -2.57 -4.66 10.21
C ALA A 182 -1.20 -4.24 9.70
N GLY A 183 -0.97 -4.25 8.39
CA GLY A 183 0.28 -3.82 7.80
C GLY A 183 0.59 -2.32 7.97
N MET A 184 -0.43 -1.45 8.13
CA MET A 184 -0.21 -0.06 8.53
C MET A 184 0.29 0.04 9.97
N ARG A 185 -0.32 -0.70 10.91
CA ARG A 185 0.09 -0.72 12.32
C ARG A 185 1.52 -1.22 12.46
N GLU A 186 1.82 -2.39 11.92
CA GLU A 186 3.17 -2.98 11.98
C GLU A 186 4.25 -2.02 11.50
N ARG A 187 4.02 -1.34 10.36
CA ARG A 187 5.00 -0.39 9.82
C ARG A 187 5.22 0.82 10.70
N ILE A 188 4.19 1.36 11.31
CA ILE A 188 4.29 2.54 12.17
C ILE A 188 4.86 2.18 13.54
N GLU A 189 4.51 1.01 14.07
CA GLU A 189 5.03 0.49 15.34
C GLU A 189 6.55 0.22 15.30
N LEU A 190 7.11 -0.15 14.13
CA LEU A 190 8.56 -0.27 13.93
C LEU A 190 9.33 1.02 14.27
N TYR A 191 8.68 2.17 14.16
CA TYR A 191 9.25 3.48 14.48
C TYR A 191 8.73 4.06 15.80
N GLY A 192 8.19 3.22 16.68
CA GLY A 192 7.64 3.64 17.97
C GLY A 192 6.34 4.43 17.88
N GLY A 193 5.72 4.48 16.71
CA GLY A 193 4.48 5.18 16.47
C GLY A 193 3.23 4.36 16.79
N SER A 194 2.07 4.94 16.55
CA SER A 194 0.78 4.25 16.72
C SER A 194 -0.21 4.62 15.63
N VAL A 195 -1.11 3.69 15.30
CA VAL A 195 -2.21 3.88 14.35
C VAL A 195 -3.53 3.62 15.06
N ARG A 196 -4.44 4.58 14.98
CA ARG A 196 -5.83 4.45 15.44
C ARG A 196 -6.76 4.63 14.26
N THR A 197 -7.83 3.86 14.24
CA THR A 197 -8.85 3.91 13.20
C THR A 197 -10.22 3.92 13.84
N SER A 198 -11.13 4.75 13.38
CA SER A 198 -12.49 4.85 13.91
C SER A 198 -13.50 5.31 12.87
N SER A 199 -14.74 4.89 13.02
CA SER A 199 -15.85 5.51 12.32
C SER A 199 -16.14 6.87 12.95
N ARG A 200 -16.53 7.85 12.11
CA ARG A 200 -16.81 9.22 12.56
C ARG A 200 -18.29 9.39 12.88
N PRO A 201 -18.64 10.16 13.93
CA PRO A 201 -20.00 10.58 14.15
C PRO A 201 -20.53 11.35 12.92
N GLY A 202 -21.67 10.93 12.40
CA GLY A 202 -22.26 11.56 11.19
C GLY A 202 -21.84 10.94 9.87
N GLY A 203 -21.00 9.90 9.88
CA GLY A 203 -20.53 9.18 8.70
C GLY A 203 -19.05 9.41 8.42
N GLY A 204 -18.49 8.51 7.59
CA GLY A 204 -17.07 8.51 7.25
C GLY A 204 -16.20 7.72 8.20
N TYR A 205 -14.93 7.67 7.85
CA TYR A 205 -13.89 6.93 8.57
C TYR A 205 -12.69 7.83 8.84
N GLU A 206 -11.95 7.50 9.87
CA GLU A 206 -10.76 8.23 10.27
C GLU A 206 -9.61 7.27 10.54
N VAL A 207 -8.43 7.60 10.00
CA VAL A 207 -7.15 7.00 10.32
C VAL A 207 -6.27 8.07 10.95
N VAL A 208 -5.79 7.84 12.16
CA VAL A 208 -4.87 8.74 12.87
C VAL A 208 -3.58 8.00 13.17
N VAL A 209 -2.48 8.54 12.69
CA VAL A 209 -1.12 8.08 12.98
C VAL A 209 -0.43 9.08 13.87
N ARG A 210 0.27 8.60 14.87
CA ARG A 210 1.23 9.38 15.66
C ARG A 210 2.58 8.74 15.52
N LEU A 211 3.55 9.52 15.13
CA LEU A 211 4.93 9.10 14.90
C LEU A 211 5.85 10.01 15.73
N PRO A 212 6.55 9.50 16.75
CA PRO A 212 7.53 10.28 17.47
C PRO A 212 8.67 10.64 16.51
N LEU A 213 9.05 11.90 16.44
CA LEU A 213 10.24 12.32 15.69
C LEU A 213 11.33 12.60 16.72
N ALA A 214 12.51 12.02 16.53
CA ALA A 214 13.65 12.34 17.34
C ALA A 214 13.94 13.85 17.28
N LEU A 215 14.12 14.47 18.43
CA LEU A 215 14.67 15.82 18.50
C LEU A 215 16.12 15.70 18.04
N GLU A 216 16.52 16.36 16.94
CA GLU A 216 17.94 16.50 16.68
C GLU A 216 18.56 17.21 17.89
N PRO A 217 19.64 16.64 18.47
CA PRO A 217 20.37 17.37 19.50
C PRO A 217 20.93 18.66 18.87
N ALA A 218 20.63 19.79 19.52
CA ALA A 218 21.10 21.11 19.16
C ALA A 218 22.63 21.22 19.17
#